data_849806018f1395d1b1d7eeb53f1ec681
#
_entry.id   849806018f1395d1b1d7eeb53f1ec681
#
_cell.length_a   1.000
_cell.length_b   1.000
_cell.length_c   1.000
_cell.angle_alpha   90.00
_cell.angle_beta   90.00
_cell.angle_gamma   90.00
#
_symmetry.space_group_name_H-M   'P 1'
#
loop_
_entity.id
_entity.type
_entity.pdbx_description
1 polymer ?
#
loop_
_entity_poly.entity_id
_entity_poly.type
_entity_poly.pdbx_seq_one_letter_code
_entity_poly.pdbx_strand_id
1 'polypeptide(L)' 'MPDLDETVGGRITWDKDEDGRIPMLVIDGKSVSWNEFGRMLMSYEGFQFKLNIIDITD' A
#
# COMPACT_ATOMS: atom_id res chain seq x y z
N MET A 1 23.89 11.36 4.42
CA MET A 1 22.69 10.83 5.02
C MET A 1 22.27 9.55 4.35
N PRO A 2 22.24 8.49 5.10
CA PRO A 2 21.79 7.27 4.48
C PRO A 2 20.38 7.46 3.98
N ASP A 3 20.17 6.96 2.85
CA ASP A 3 18.88 7.05 2.23
C ASP A 3 18.02 5.91 2.71
N LEU A 4 17.03 6.23 3.50
CA LEU A 4 16.10 5.23 3.98
C LEU A 4 14.90 5.15 3.06
N ASP A 5 15.15 5.35 1.80
CA ASP A 5 14.10 5.34 0.80
C ASP A 5 13.65 3.89 0.58
N GLU A 6 12.63 3.48 1.31
CA GLU A 6 12.03 2.18 1.11
C GLU A 6 10.85 2.36 0.20
N THR A 7 10.87 1.64 -0.89
CA THR A 7 9.80 1.72 -1.87
C THR A 7 8.99 0.43 -1.84
N VAL A 8 7.69 0.60 -1.70
CA VAL A 8 6.77 -0.54 -1.75
C VAL A 8 5.90 -0.35 -2.97
N GLY A 9 5.92 -1.35 -3.80
CA GLY A 9 5.08 -1.33 -5.00
C GLY A 9 4.07 -2.44 -4.97
N GLY A 10 2.98 -2.25 -5.68
CA GLY A 10 1.96 -3.26 -5.73
C GLY A 10 0.80 -2.79 -6.57
N ARG A 11 -0.31 -3.46 -6.41
CA ARG A 11 -1.51 -3.15 -7.17
C ARG A 11 -2.64 -2.88 -6.21
N ILE A 12 -3.48 -1.93 -6.58
CA ILE A 12 -4.65 -1.59 -5.80
C ILE A 12 -5.84 -2.35 -6.38
N THR A 13 -6.51 -3.10 -5.54
CA THR A 13 -7.73 -3.76 -5.92
C THR A 13 -8.77 -3.43 -4.86
N TRP A 14 -9.83 -4.18 -4.79
CA TRP A 14 -10.89 -3.89 -3.84
C TRP A 14 -11.14 -5.09 -2.97
N ASP A 15 -11.63 -4.82 -1.78
CA ASP A 15 -11.88 -5.86 -0.78
C ASP A 15 -13.32 -6.33 -0.92
N LYS A 16 -13.49 -7.56 -1.34
CA LYS A 16 -14.82 -8.11 -1.55
C LYS A 16 -15.63 -8.19 -0.27
N ASP A 17 -14.94 -8.40 0.84
CA ASP A 17 -15.62 -8.51 2.13
C ASP A 17 -16.18 -7.18 2.60
N GLU A 18 -15.71 -6.09 2.00
CA GLU A 18 -16.16 -4.75 2.36
C GLU A 18 -16.99 -4.14 1.25
N ASP A 19 -17.59 -4.95 0.40
CA ASP A 19 -18.43 -4.49 -0.71
C ASP A 19 -17.72 -3.51 -1.61
N GLY A 20 -16.41 -3.66 -1.74
CA GLY A 20 -15.65 -2.80 -2.62
C GLY A 20 -15.46 -1.39 -2.12
N ARG A 21 -15.79 -1.12 -0.88
CA ARG A 21 -15.66 0.24 -0.33
C ARG A 21 -14.24 0.53 0.12
N ILE A 22 -13.48 -0.49 0.44
CA ILE A 22 -12.16 -0.34 1.00
C ILE A 22 -11.19 -1.02 0.05
N PRO A 23 -10.07 -0.37 -0.25
CA PRO A 23 -9.10 -0.98 -1.14
C PRO A 23 -8.39 -2.14 -0.49
N MET A 24 -7.95 -3.05 -1.32
CA MET A 24 -7.03 -4.10 -0.91
C MET A 24 -5.78 -3.95 -1.76
N LEU A 25 -4.65 -4.16 -1.16
CA LEU A 25 -3.38 -4.01 -1.85
C LEU A 25 -2.78 -5.37 -2.12
N VAL A 26 -2.19 -5.51 -3.31
CA VAL A 26 -1.43 -6.71 -3.63
C VAL A 26 0.02 -6.32 -3.68
N ILE A 27 0.79 -6.78 -2.71
CA ILE A 27 2.21 -6.42 -2.58
C ILE A 27 3.00 -7.71 -2.59
N ASP A 28 3.92 -7.82 -3.52
CA ASP A 28 4.76 -9.01 -3.68
C ASP A 28 3.92 -10.28 -3.82
N GLY A 29 2.79 -10.16 -4.53
CA GLY A 29 1.92 -11.29 -4.76
C GLY A 29 1.03 -11.66 -3.59
N LYS A 30 1.05 -10.89 -2.53
CA LYS A 30 0.23 -11.16 -1.35
C LYS A 30 -0.82 -10.10 -1.19
N SER A 31 -2.02 -10.52 -0.83
CA SER A 31 -3.09 -9.58 -0.55
C SER A 31 -2.94 -9.02 0.86
N VAL A 32 -2.95 -7.71 0.95
CA VAL A 32 -2.81 -7.00 2.22
C VAL A 32 -4.05 -6.14 2.39
N SER A 33 -4.78 -6.36 3.46
CA SER A 33 -5.96 -5.57 3.71
C SER A 33 -5.57 -4.15 4.09
N TRP A 34 -6.53 -3.25 3.94
CA TRP A 34 -6.28 -1.85 4.27
C TRP A 34 -5.88 -1.69 5.73
N ASN A 35 -6.52 -2.44 6.63
CA ASN A 35 -6.18 -2.38 8.04
C ASN A 35 -4.77 -2.86 8.32
N GLU A 36 -4.38 -3.94 7.67
CA GLU A 36 -3.03 -4.45 7.84
C GLU A 36 -2.00 -3.48 7.31
N PHE A 37 -2.29 -2.88 6.17
CA PHE A 37 -1.37 -1.91 5.59
C PHE A 37 -1.21 -0.71 6.53
N GLY A 38 -2.32 -0.26 7.11
CA GLY A 38 -2.25 0.84 8.06
C GLY A 38 -1.40 0.51 9.27
N ARG A 39 -1.52 -0.72 9.76
CA ARG A 39 -0.71 -1.12 10.90
C ARG A 39 0.77 -1.15 10.57
N MET A 40 1.09 -1.58 9.36
CA MET A 40 2.48 -1.58 8.93
C MET A 40 3.05 -0.18 8.94
N LEU A 41 2.25 0.79 8.56
CA LEU A 41 2.70 2.17 8.49
C LEU A 41 2.96 2.76 9.86
N MET A 42 2.39 2.20 10.91
CA MET A 42 2.60 2.74 12.25
C MET A 42 4.07 2.68 12.67
N SER A 43 4.82 1.74 12.12
CA SER A 43 6.25 1.67 12.40
C SER A 43 7.00 2.87 11.87
N TYR A 44 6.39 3.60 10.97
CA TYR A 44 7.03 4.74 10.32
C TYR A 44 6.39 6.06 10.75
N GLU A 45 5.74 6.06 11.87
CA GLU A 45 5.12 7.26 12.37
C GLU A 45 6.19 8.35 12.52
N GLY A 46 5.88 9.53 12.00
CA GLY A 46 6.84 10.61 11.98
C GLY A 46 7.66 10.70 10.71
N PHE A 47 7.65 9.63 9.91
CA PHE A 47 8.32 9.66 8.62
C PHE A 47 7.42 10.33 7.59
N GLN A 48 8.03 10.82 6.54
CA GLN A 48 7.28 11.36 5.41
C GLN A 48 7.19 10.28 4.34
N PHE A 49 6.18 10.40 3.51
CA PHE A 49 6.04 9.43 2.42
C PHE A 49 5.73 10.15 1.13
N LYS A 50 5.97 9.47 0.03
CA LYS A 50 5.64 9.96 -1.29
C LYS A 50 4.79 8.91 -1.97
N LEU A 51 3.64 9.31 -2.46
CA LEU A 51 2.71 8.41 -3.13
C LEU A 51 2.77 8.64 -4.63
N ASN A 52 2.97 7.56 -5.36
CA ASN A 52 3.04 7.63 -6.81
C ASN A 52 2.11 6.57 -7.37
N ILE A 53 1.04 7.02 -8.01
CA ILE A 53 0.04 6.11 -8.57
C ILE A 53 0.21 6.12 -10.07
N ILE A 54 0.41 4.95 -10.63
CA ILE A 54 0.73 4.80 -12.03
C ILE A 54 -0.35 3.96 -12.71
N ASP A 55 -0.81 4.44 -13.83
CA ASP A 55 -1.74 3.68 -14.65
C ASP A 55 -0.92 2.84 -15.62
N ILE A 56 -0.96 1.53 -15.40
CA ILE A 56 -0.18 0.61 -16.22
C ILE A 56 -1.01 -0.08 -17.30
N THR A 57 -2.27 0.31 -17.43
CA THR A 57 -3.09 -0.24 -18.52
C THR A 57 -2.72 0.45 -19.83
N ASP A 58 -2.67 -0.32 -20.84
CA ASP A 58 -2.37 0.21 -22.18
C ASP A 58 -3.64 0.55 -22.93
#